data_308090c61680a363ca0643be98727f57
#
_entry.id   308090c61680a363ca0643be98727f57
#
_cell.length_a   1.000
_cell.length_b   1.000
_cell.length_c   1.000
_cell.angle_alpha   90.00
_cell.angle_beta   90.00
_cell.angle_gamma   90.00
#
_symmetry.space_group_name_H-M   'P 1'
#
loop_
_entity.id
_entity.type
_entity.pdbx_description
1 polymer ?
#
loop_
_entity_poly.entity_id
_entity_poly.type
_entity_poly.pdbx_seq_one_letter_code
_entity_poly.pdbx_strand_id
1 'polypeptide(L)'
;MTDILHPILVTGAHRSGTTWAGKMLAADSETAYISEPLNVLHRPGVFRAKVKHWYQYICNENEHEYLTAFHSLLDFDYYLLDEIRSIRSRRDFLRMGRDFMVFYNALMHGQRALLKDPFAVFSVPWFANKLNCKVVVTIRHPAAFASSLQRLNWNFDFNDLLDQPLLMRDHLEKYRGEMSAIRAEDVIGQAALLWKMIYGVVYKFKEMNPEWLVVRHEDLSHDPVNRYRDLYASLGLDFTPRVEKIIMNSSSSENPGELSPKQTHSIKMDSLASVKNWKKRLPEDEINRIRKMTEGIAELYYAGEDWK
;
A
#
# COMPACT_ATOMS: atom_id res chain seq x y z
N MET A 1 -15.99 -20.90 20.64
CA MET A 1 -16.12 -20.29 19.31
C MET A 1 -14.71 -19.89 18.93
N THR A 2 -14.11 -20.56 17.95
CA THR A 2 -12.82 -20.11 17.39
C THR A 2 -13.08 -18.76 16.72
N ASP A 3 -12.45 -17.70 17.22
CA ASP A 3 -12.50 -16.38 16.58
C ASP A 3 -12.06 -16.54 15.12
N ILE A 4 -12.95 -16.21 14.21
CA ILE A 4 -12.61 -16.21 12.77
C ILE A 4 -11.55 -15.14 12.57
N LEU A 5 -10.34 -15.56 12.26
CA LEU A 5 -9.22 -14.65 11.98
C LEU A 5 -9.45 -13.92 10.65
N HIS A 6 -10.03 -12.72 10.71
CA HIS A 6 -10.28 -11.90 9.53
C HIS A 6 -8.95 -11.49 8.87
N PRO A 7 -8.78 -11.64 7.56
CA PRO A 7 -7.59 -11.15 6.86
C PRO A 7 -7.37 -9.66 7.09
N ILE A 8 -6.13 -9.19 6.93
CA ILE A 8 -5.82 -7.76 7.02
C ILE A 8 -5.43 -7.27 5.64
N LEU A 9 -6.01 -6.15 5.18
CA LEU A 9 -5.56 -5.42 4.00
C LEU A 9 -4.81 -4.16 4.45
N VAL A 10 -3.54 -4.06 4.06
CA VAL A 10 -2.73 -2.83 4.19
C VAL A 10 -2.56 -2.21 2.82
N THR A 11 -3.18 -1.06 2.58
CA THR A 11 -3.22 -0.39 1.28
C THR A 11 -2.95 1.12 1.40
N GLY A 12 -3.07 1.84 0.30
CA GLY A 12 -2.80 3.28 0.15
C GLY A 12 -2.05 3.54 -1.15
N ALA A 13 -1.67 4.77 -1.46
CA ALA A 13 -0.84 5.00 -2.64
C ALA A 13 0.49 4.23 -2.54
N HIS A 14 1.00 3.72 -3.65
CA HIS A 14 2.38 3.22 -3.65
C HIS A 14 3.33 4.33 -3.13
N ARG A 15 4.41 3.99 -2.44
CA ARG A 15 5.31 4.95 -1.75
C ARG A 15 4.71 5.71 -0.56
N SER A 16 3.51 5.37 -0.09
CA SER A 16 2.91 5.95 1.13
C SER A 16 3.29 5.23 2.43
N GLY A 17 4.25 4.28 2.38
CA GLY A 17 4.68 3.55 3.57
C GLY A 17 3.99 2.19 3.79
N THR A 18 3.16 1.72 2.85
CA THR A 18 2.46 0.43 2.92
C THR A 18 3.37 -0.75 3.23
N THR A 19 4.58 -0.79 2.63
CA THR A 19 5.54 -1.89 2.88
C THR A 19 6.04 -1.90 4.31
N TRP A 20 6.36 -0.74 4.88
CA TRP A 20 6.79 -0.65 6.28
C TRP A 20 5.64 -1.01 7.21
N ALA A 21 4.46 -0.40 7.01
CA ALA A 21 3.27 -0.69 7.79
C ALA A 21 2.91 -2.18 7.75
N GLY A 22 2.84 -2.78 6.56
CA GLY A 22 2.51 -4.20 6.43
C GLY A 22 3.52 -5.13 7.10
N LYS A 23 4.83 -4.86 6.97
CA LYS A 23 5.86 -5.68 7.62
C LYS A 23 5.90 -5.51 9.13
N MET A 24 5.60 -4.31 9.64
CA MET A 24 5.51 -4.11 11.09
C MET A 24 4.26 -4.77 11.67
N LEU A 25 3.13 -4.75 10.96
CA LEU A 25 1.92 -5.44 11.38
C LEU A 25 2.03 -6.98 11.26
N ALA A 26 2.90 -7.47 10.39
CA ALA A 26 3.21 -8.90 10.28
C ALA A 26 4.50 -9.29 11.02
N ALA A 27 4.91 -8.53 12.03
CA ALA A 27 6.10 -8.83 12.84
C ALA A 27 5.84 -9.88 13.93
N ASP A 28 4.57 -10.19 14.20
CA ASP A 28 4.18 -11.30 15.05
C ASP A 28 4.42 -12.66 14.36
N SER A 29 4.21 -13.75 15.09
CA SER A 29 4.36 -15.11 14.56
C SER A 29 3.08 -15.68 13.96
N GLU A 30 1.95 -14.97 14.10
CA GLU A 30 0.62 -15.45 13.75
C GLU A 30 0.11 -14.85 12.43
N THR A 31 0.88 -13.94 11.83
CA THR A 31 0.49 -13.22 10.62
C THR A 31 1.43 -13.52 9.44
N ALA A 32 0.87 -13.99 8.33
CA ALA A 32 1.58 -14.24 7.08
C ALA A 32 1.50 -13.04 6.15
N TYR A 33 2.65 -12.46 5.82
CA TYR A 33 2.77 -11.29 4.93
C TYR A 33 2.76 -11.69 3.46
N ILE A 34 1.75 -11.27 2.72
CA ILE A 34 1.61 -11.47 1.28
C ILE A 34 1.76 -10.12 0.58
N SER A 35 2.69 -10.04 -0.39
CA SER A 35 3.03 -8.78 -1.06
C SER A 35 2.40 -8.66 -2.42
N GLU A 36 1.56 -7.66 -2.60
CA GLU A 36 1.09 -7.08 -3.86
C GLU A 36 0.47 -8.09 -4.85
N PRO A 37 -0.59 -8.81 -4.48
CA PRO A 37 -1.29 -9.67 -5.45
C PRO A 37 -1.85 -8.90 -6.66
N LEU A 38 -2.26 -7.64 -6.52
CA LEU A 38 -2.72 -6.79 -7.62
C LEU A 38 -1.59 -6.01 -8.32
N ASN A 39 -0.34 -6.39 -8.12
CA ASN A 39 0.75 -5.88 -8.94
C ASN A 39 0.66 -6.49 -10.35
N VAL A 40 0.73 -5.66 -11.41
CA VAL A 40 0.69 -6.17 -12.80
C VAL A 40 1.83 -7.15 -13.11
N LEU A 41 2.90 -7.12 -12.32
CA LEU A 41 4.04 -8.04 -12.38
C LEU A 41 3.98 -9.12 -11.27
N HIS A 42 2.79 -9.37 -10.72
CA HIS A 42 2.62 -10.38 -9.68
C HIS A 42 3.09 -11.77 -10.15
N ARG A 43 3.33 -12.65 -9.17
CA ARG A 43 3.86 -13.98 -9.46
C ARG A 43 2.73 -14.99 -9.61
N PRO A 44 2.77 -15.82 -10.67
CA PRO A 44 1.69 -16.78 -10.94
C PRO A 44 1.59 -17.89 -9.87
N GLY A 45 2.67 -18.17 -9.12
CA GLY A 45 2.64 -19.06 -7.97
C GLY A 45 1.89 -18.48 -6.76
N VAL A 46 1.79 -17.15 -6.66
CA VAL A 46 1.13 -16.45 -5.57
C VAL A 46 -0.31 -16.11 -5.92
N PHE A 47 -0.57 -15.63 -7.13
CA PHE A 47 -1.89 -15.16 -7.53
C PHE A 47 -2.19 -15.51 -8.99
N ARG A 48 -3.36 -16.09 -9.26
CA ARG A 48 -3.70 -16.61 -10.60
C ARG A 48 -4.59 -15.71 -11.45
N ALA A 49 -5.27 -14.72 -10.84
CA ALA A 49 -6.08 -13.83 -11.64
C ALA A 49 -5.21 -12.90 -12.49
N LYS A 50 -5.70 -12.56 -13.68
CA LYS A 50 -5.01 -11.62 -14.56
C LYS A 50 -5.21 -10.19 -14.08
N VAL A 51 -4.13 -9.52 -13.70
CA VAL A 51 -4.11 -8.10 -13.38
C VAL A 51 -3.65 -7.33 -14.61
N LYS A 52 -4.49 -6.42 -15.11
CA LYS A 52 -4.25 -5.70 -16.37
C LYS A 52 -3.72 -4.29 -16.14
N HIS A 53 -4.16 -3.65 -15.05
CA HIS A 53 -3.90 -2.24 -14.77
C HIS A 53 -3.25 -2.04 -13.42
N TRP A 54 -2.36 -1.06 -13.29
CA TRP A 54 -2.00 -0.53 -11.98
C TRP A 54 -3.25 0.04 -11.32
N TYR A 55 -3.43 -0.22 -10.02
CA TYR A 55 -4.67 0.12 -9.32
C TYR A 55 -5.91 -0.58 -9.92
N GLN A 56 -5.77 -1.89 -10.20
CA GLN A 56 -6.88 -2.70 -10.71
C GLN A 56 -8.11 -2.54 -9.81
N TYR A 57 -9.21 -2.07 -10.40
CA TYR A 57 -10.46 -1.91 -9.69
C TYR A 57 -11.29 -3.18 -9.71
N ILE A 58 -11.72 -3.60 -8.52
CA ILE A 58 -12.58 -4.75 -8.32
C ILE A 58 -13.84 -4.29 -7.57
N CYS A 59 -14.98 -4.64 -8.12
CA CYS A 59 -16.30 -4.41 -7.53
C CYS A 59 -17.20 -5.63 -7.78
N ASN A 60 -18.46 -5.57 -7.34
CA ASN A 60 -19.38 -6.70 -7.50
C ASN A 60 -19.62 -7.10 -8.97
N GLU A 61 -19.48 -6.17 -9.93
CA GLU A 61 -19.75 -6.43 -11.34
C GLU A 61 -18.66 -7.27 -12.03
N ASN A 62 -17.40 -7.14 -11.58
CA ASN A 62 -16.26 -7.88 -12.15
C ASN A 62 -15.60 -8.85 -11.16
N GLU A 63 -16.16 -9.05 -9.96
CA GLU A 63 -15.58 -9.90 -8.91
C GLU A 63 -15.36 -11.35 -9.36
N HIS A 64 -16.15 -11.86 -10.29
CA HIS A 64 -16.04 -13.22 -10.80
C HIS A 64 -14.65 -13.52 -11.41
N GLU A 65 -13.93 -12.50 -11.88
CA GLU A 65 -12.56 -12.64 -12.41
C GLU A 65 -11.52 -12.84 -11.29
N TYR A 66 -11.82 -12.44 -10.05
CA TYR A 66 -10.83 -12.31 -8.95
C TYR A 66 -11.17 -13.16 -7.74
N LEU A 67 -12.44 -13.37 -7.44
CA LEU A 67 -12.92 -13.91 -6.16
C LEU A 67 -12.28 -15.27 -5.84
N THR A 68 -12.30 -16.20 -6.81
CA THR A 68 -11.69 -17.53 -6.61
C THR A 68 -10.20 -17.44 -6.35
N ALA A 69 -9.48 -16.56 -7.07
CA ALA A 69 -8.04 -16.39 -6.88
C ALA A 69 -7.71 -15.79 -5.50
N PHE A 70 -8.54 -14.88 -4.97
CA PHE A 70 -8.36 -14.35 -3.62
C PHE A 70 -8.72 -15.37 -2.54
N HIS A 71 -9.74 -16.19 -2.72
CA HIS A 71 -10.02 -17.30 -1.78
C HIS A 71 -8.83 -18.26 -1.70
N SER A 72 -8.33 -18.73 -2.85
CA SER A 72 -7.13 -19.57 -2.86
C SER A 72 -5.91 -18.90 -2.22
N LEU A 73 -5.74 -17.58 -2.44
CA LEU A 73 -4.66 -16.82 -1.81
C LEU A 73 -4.79 -16.79 -0.28
N LEU A 74 -6.01 -16.59 0.23
CA LEU A 74 -6.30 -16.55 1.68
C LEU A 74 -6.23 -17.94 2.32
N ASP A 75 -6.48 -19.01 1.55
CA ASP A 75 -6.31 -20.41 1.95
C ASP A 75 -4.84 -20.86 1.84
N PHE A 76 -3.94 -19.95 1.45
CA PHE A 76 -2.51 -20.20 1.26
C PHE A 76 -2.19 -21.27 0.21
N ASP A 77 -3.01 -21.37 -0.85
CA ASP A 77 -2.72 -22.22 -1.99
C ASP A 77 -1.55 -21.67 -2.82
N TYR A 78 -0.41 -22.36 -2.82
CA TYR A 78 0.74 -21.96 -3.62
C TYR A 78 0.84 -22.78 -4.91
N TYR A 79 0.80 -22.10 -6.06
CA TYR A 79 0.79 -22.74 -7.38
C TYR A 79 2.21 -22.99 -7.90
N LEU A 80 2.90 -23.98 -7.30
CA LEU A 80 4.31 -24.26 -7.54
C LEU A 80 4.63 -24.52 -9.03
N LEU A 81 3.77 -25.27 -9.76
CA LEU A 81 4.00 -25.56 -11.16
C LEU A 81 3.95 -24.31 -12.06
N ASP A 82 3.01 -23.40 -11.78
CA ASP A 82 2.92 -22.15 -12.53
C ASP A 82 4.10 -21.24 -12.26
N GLU A 83 4.55 -21.22 -11.00
CA GLU A 83 5.75 -20.49 -10.61
C GLU A 83 7.01 -21.01 -11.29
N ILE A 84 7.21 -22.34 -11.31
CA ILE A 84 8.37 -22.99 -11.98
C ILE A 84 8.40 -22.60 -13.47
N ARG A 85 7.25 -22.61 -14.15
CA ARG A 85 7.13 -22.20 -15.57
C ARG A 85 7.49 -20.74 -15.81
N SER A 86 7.35 -19.89 -14.82
CA SER A 86 7.64 -18.45 -14.90
C SER A 86 9.09 -18.07 -14.62
N ILE A 87 9.92 -18.99 -14.07
CA ILE A 87 11.32 -18.73 -13.70
C ILE A 87 12.14 -18.35 -14.94
N ARG A 88 12.84 -17.21 -14.84
CA ARG A 88 13.77 -16.72 -15.88
C ARG A 88 15.16 -16.43 -15.33
N SER A 89 15.33 -16.39 -14.00
CA SER A 89 16.58 -16.02 -13.35
C SER A 89 16.81 -16.78 -12.04
N ARG A 90 18.06 -16.79 -11.56
CA ARG A 90 18.38 -17.31 -10.21
C ARG A 90 17.64 -16.55 -9.09
N ARG A 91 17.34 -15.26 -9.31
CA ARG A 91 16.59 -14.46 -8.35
C ARG A 91 15.13 -14.92 -8.24
N ASP A 92 14.53 -15.33 -9.37
CA ASP A 92 13.17 -15.85 -9.37
C ASP A 92 13.09 -17.17 -8.60
N PHE A 93 14.09 -18.03 -8.74
CA PHE A 93 14.19 -19.28 -7.99
C PHE A 93 14.25 -19.02 -6.47
N LEU A 94 15.08 -18.07 -6.03
CA LEU A 94 15.17 -17.70 -4.61
C LEU A 94 13.85 -17.07 -4.09
N ARG A 95 13.19 -16.28 -4.92
CA ARG A 95 11.87 -15.73 -4.59
C ARG A 95 10.81 -16.81 -4.45
N MET A 96 10.77 -17.74 -5.40
CA MET A 96 9.88 -18.91 -5.35
C MET A 96 10.06 -19.67 -4.03
N GLY A 97 11.30 -20.02 -3.65
CA GLY A 97 11.56 -20.71 -2.39
C GLY A 97 11.07 -19.93 -1.17
N ARG A 98 11.29 -18.62 -1.13
CA ARG A 98 10.81 -17.75 -0.05
C ARG A 98 9.28 -17.72 -0.01
N ASP A 99 8.62 -17.50 -1.13
CA ASP A 99 7.18 -17.37 -1.20
C ASP A 99 6.50 -18.71 -0.87
N PHE A 100 7.03 -19.82 -1.38
CA PHE A 100 6.60 -21.17 -1.01
C PHE A 100 6.69 -21.39 0.51
N MET A 101 7.80 -21.02 1.15
CA MET A 101 7.96 -21.18 2.59
C MET A 101 6.99 -20.33 3.40
N VAL A 102 6.67 -19.11 2.92
CA VAL A 102 5.66 -18.26 3.58
C VAL A 102 4.29 -18.95 3.54
N PHE A 103 3.86 -19.44 2.38
CA PHE A 103 2.58 -20.11 2.19
C PHE A 103 2.50 -21.42 2.99
N TYR A 104 3.56 -22.24 2.90
CA TYR A 104 3.64 -23.51 3.64
C TYR A 104 3.56 -23.28 5.15
N ASN A 105 4.35 -22.35 5.69
CA ASN A 105 4.32 -22.04 7.12
C ASN A 105 2.96 -21.48 7.55
N ALA A 106 2.36 -20.61 6.73
CA ALA A 106 1.05 -20.04 7.02
C ALA A 106 -0.03 -21.12 7.11
N LEU A 107 -0.04 -22.03 6.14
CA LEU A 107 -0.97 -23.17 6.13
C LEU A 107 -0.75 -24.10 7.35
N MET A 108 0.50 -24.46 7.63
CA MET A 108 0.84 -25.40 8.71
C MET A 108 0.57 -24.86 10.12
N HIS A 109 0.63 -23.55 10.31
CA HIS A 109 0.46 -22.91 11.60
C HIS A 109 -0.88 -22.14 11.72
N GLY A 110 -1.76 -22.21 10.72
CA GLY A 110 -3.04 -21.50 10.72
C GLY A 110 -2.87 -19.98 10.84
N GLN A 111 -1.84 -19.42 10.19
CA GLN A 111 -1.56 -17.97 10.28
C GLN A 111 -2.65 -17.14 9.63
N ARG A 112 -2.83 -15.93 10.13
CA ARG A 112 -3.71 -14.91 9.55
C ARG A 112 -3.06 -14.27 8.33
N ALA A 113 -3.79 -14.17 7.21
CA ALA A 113 -3.27 -13.49 6.03
C ALA A 113 -3.25 -11.97 6.21
N LEU A 114 -2.11 -11.33 5.87
CA LEU A 114 -1.97 -9.89 5.71
C LEU A 114 -1.59 -9.58 4.27
N LEU A 115 -2.52 -9.02 3.53
CA LEU A 115 -2.34 -8.56 2.16
C LEU A 115 -1.79 -7.14 2.18
N LYS A 116 -0.51 -6.95 1.84
CA LYS A 116 0.03 -5.62 1.60
C LYS A 116 -0.05 -5.32 0.11
N ASP A 117 -1.02 -4.48 -0.28
CA ASP A 117 -1.22 -4.14 -1.67
C ASP A 117 -1.61 -2.67 -1.86
N PRO A 118 -0.68 -1.81 -2.29
CA PRO A 118 -1.00 -0.41 -2.57
C PRO A 118 -1.99 -0.25 -3.73
N PHE A 119 -2.04 -1.21 -4.64
CA PHE A 119 -2.88 -1.16 -5.83
C PHE A 119 -4.35 -1.55 -5.56
N ALA A 120 -4.64 -2.05 -4.36
CA ALA A 120 -5.99 -2.40 -3.92
C ALA A 120 -6.83 -1.20 -3.44
N VAL A 121 -6.27 0.01 -3.38
CA VAL A 121 -6.86 1.15 -2.67
C VAL A 121 -8.25 1.55 -3.17
N PHE A 122 -8.53 1.47 -4.45
CA PHE A 122 -9.87 1.74 -4.99
C PHE A 122 -10.86 0.60 -4.76
N SER A 123 -10.36 -0.60 -4.49
CA SER A 123 -11.17 -1.81 -4.27
C SER A 123 -11.41 -2.14 -2.80
N VAL A 124 -11.00 -1.25 -1.88
CA VAL A 124 -11.12 -1.46 -0.42
C VAL A 124 -12.52 -1.92 0.01
N PRO A 125 -13.65 -1.34 -0.48
CA PRO A 125 -14.97 -1.81 -0.10
C PRO A 125 -15.22 -3.27 -0.48
N TRP A 126 -14.71 -3.73 -1.61
CA TRP A 126 -14.84 -5.11 -2.04
C TRP A 126 -14.04 -6.05 -1.12
N PHE A 127 -12.79 -5.72 -0.79
CA PHE A 127 -11.98 -6.51 0.14
C PHE A 127 -12.61 -6.60 1.53
N ALA A 128 -13.15 -5.50 2.04
CA ALA A 128 -13.82 -5.48 3.34
C ALA A 128 -15.09 -6.34 3.33
N ASN A 129 -15.93 -6.20 2.31
CA ASN A 129 -17.25 -6.84 2.28
C ASN A 129 -17.22 -8.30 1.82
N LYS A 130 -16.38 -8.64 0.83
CA LYS A 130 -16.35 -9.99 0.24
C LYS A 130 -15.35 -10.92 0.91
N LEU A 131 -14.22 -10.38 1.32
CA LEU A 131 -13.16 -11.15 1.97
C LEU A 131 -13.09 -10.92 3.48
N ASN A 132 -14.01 -10.12 4.03
CA ASN A 132 -14.04 -9.74 5.46
C ASN A 132 -12.71 -9.18 5.96
N CYS A 133 -11.97 -8.45 5.13
CA CYS A 133 -10.69 -7.87 5.51
C CYS A 133 -10.85 -6.74 6.52
N LYS A 134 -10.05 -6.76 7.59
CA LYS A 134 -9.78 -5.54 8.37
C LYS A 134 -8.88 -4.61 7.57
N VAL A 135 -9.24 -3.34 7.47
CA VAL A 135 -8.62 -2.39 6.53
C VAL A 135 -7.72 -1.39 7.24
N VAL A 136 -6.49 -1.28 6.74
CA VAL A 136 -5.53 -0.23 7.11
C VAL A 136 -5.11 0.50 5.83
N VAL A 137 -5.40 1.79 5.75
CA VAL A 137 -4.97 2.65 4.64
C VAL A 137 -3.88 3.59 5.13
N THR A 138 -2.70 3.48 4.53
CA THR A 138 -1.62 4.43 4.81
C THR A 138 -1.72 5.65 3.91
N ILE A 139 -1.55 6.83 4.47
CA ILE A 139 -1.44 8.09 3.75
C ILE A 139 -0.08 8.73 4.04
N ARG A 140 0.49 9.41 3.07
CA ARG A 140 1.74 10.16 3.19
C ARG A 140 1.54 11.57 2.65
N HIS A 141 2.22 12.57 3.25
CA HIS A 141 2.15 13.96 2.81
C HIS A 141 2.33 14.11 1.29
N PRO A 142 1.48 14.88 0.60
CA PRO A 142 1.49 14.92 -0.88
C PRO A 142 2.83 15.36 -1.47
N ALA A 143 3.52 16.33 -0.85
CA ALA A 143 4.86 16.72 -1.27
C ALA A 143 5.90 15.61 -1.03
N ALA A 144 5.78 14.83 0.05
CA ALA A 144 6.67 13.69 0.29
C ALA A 144 6.43 12.55 -0.71
N PHE A 145 5.17 12.33 -1.09
CA PHE A 145 4.80 11.38 -2.13
C PHE A 145 5.37 11.81 -3.50
N ALA A 146 5.11 13.04 -3.94
CA ALA A 146 5.60 13.57 -5.21
C ALA A 146 7.14 13.57 -5.28
N SER A 147 7.82 14.03 -4.22
CA SER A 147 9.28 13.98 -4.11
C SER A 147 9.84 12.56 -4.22
N SER A 148 9.13 11.56 -3.67
CA SER A 148 9.55 10.16 -3.78
C SER A 148 9.46 9.63 -5.21
N LEU A 149 8.42 9.98 -5.96
CA LEU A 149 8.25 9.57 -7.36
C LEU A 149 9.24 10.29 -8.27
N GLN A 150 9.43 11.60 -8.08
CA GLN A 150 10.41 12.38 -8.82
C GLN A 150 11.83 11.82 -8.68
N ARG A 151 12.25 11.50 -7.45
CA ARG A 151 13.57 10.91 -7.17
C ARG A 151 13.82 9.58 -7.88
N LEU A 152 12.76 8.79 -8.06
CA LEU A 152 12.82 7.49 -8.74
C LEU A 152 12.58 7.61 -10.25
N ASN A 153 12.25 8.78 -10.73
CA ASN A 153 11.79 9.03 -12.10
C ASN A 153 10.62 8.08 -12.47
N TRP A 154 9.66 7.92 -11.55
CA TRP A 154 8.50 7.08 -11.75
C TRP A 154 7.29 7.91 -12.18
N ASN A 155 7.06 7.96 -13.46
CA ASN A 155 5.83 8.48 -14.05
C ASN A 155 4.69 7.50 -13.85
N PHE A 156 3.49 8.03 -13.85
CA PHE A 156 2.26 7.23 -13.80
C PHE A 156 1.47 7.44 -15.10
N ASP A 157 1.20 6.34 -15.81
CA ASP A 157 0.35 6.37 -16.99
C ASP A 157 -1.12 6.34 -16.57
N PHE A 158 -1.82 7.46 -16.74
CA PHE A 158 -3.24 7.55 -16.38
C PHE A 158 -4.15 6.70 -17.26
N ASN A 159 -3.68 6.14 -18.37
CA ASN A 159 -4.45 5.15 -19.13
C ASN A 159 -4.74 3.90 -18.27
N ASP A 160 -3.88 3.56 -17.32
CA ASP A 160 -4.17 2.52 -16.34
C ASP A 160 -5.46 2.74 -15.51
N LEU A 161 -5.89 3.99 -15.35
CA LEU A 161 -7.15 4.33 -14.68
C LEU A 161 -8.27 4.60 -15.70
N LEU A 162 -7.98 5.34 -16.77
CA LEU A 162 -8.95 5.73 -17.80
C LEU A 162 -9.54 4.52 -18.54
N ASP A 163 -8.76 3.47 -18.73
CA ASP A 163 -9.17 2.22 -19.40
C ASP A 163 -9.96 1.27 -18.48
N GLN A 164 -10.33 1.71 -17.27
CA GLN A 164 -11.17 0.98 -16.34
C GLN A 164 -12.57 1.64 -16.23
N PRO A 165 -13.57 1.26 -17.08
CA PRO A 165 -14.86 1.96 -17.11
C PRO A 165 -15.60 1.96 -15.78
N LEU A 166 -15.52 0.85 -15.02
CA LEU A 166 -16.15 0.76 -13.69
C LEU A 166 -15.49 1.71 -12.68
N LEU A 167 -14.16 1.79 -12.66
CA LEU A 167 -13.43 2.72 -11.79
C LEU A 167 -13.77 4.18 -12.12
N MET A 168 -13.79 4.49 -13.41
CA MET A 168 -14.14 5.83 -13.88
C MET A 168 -15.56 6.19 -13.47
N ARG A 169 -16.54 5.35 -13.79
CA ARG A 169 -17.95 5.57 -13.43
C ARG A 169 -18.14 5.79 -11.92
N ASP A 170 -17.54 4.93 -11.11
CA ASP A 170 -17.84 4.89 -9.67
C ASP A 170 -17.07 5.97 -8.88
N HIS A 171 -15.87 6.36 -9.34
CA HIS A 171 -14.99 7.19 -8.52
C HIS A 171 -14.29 8.34 -9.25
N LEU A 172 -13.87 8.17 -10.51
CA LEU A 172 -12.87 9.04 -11.12
C LEU A 172 -13.35 9.88 -12.29
N GLU A 173 -14.61 9.74 -12.75
CA GLU A 173 -15.10 10.44 -13.94
C GLU A 173 -14.88 11.96 -13.90
N LYS A 174 -15.03 12.59 -12.73
CA LYS A 174 -14.80 14.02 -12.56
C LYS A 174 -13.35 14.47 -12.83
N TYR A 175 -12.40 13.54 -12.81
CA TYR A 175 -10.98 13.82 -13.04
C TYR A 175 -10.51 13.48 -14.46
N ARG A 176 -11.41 12.99 -15.34
CA ARG A 176 -11.08 12.59 -16.72
C ARG A 176 -10.30 13.66 -17.48
N GLY A 177 -10.78 14.91 -17.42
CA GLY A 177 -10.12 16.03 -18.08
C GLY A 177 -8.72 16.32 -17.53
N GLU A 178 -8.55 16.29 -16.19
CA GLU A 178 -7.26 16.50 -15.55
C GLU A 178 -6.26 15.39 -15.94
N MET A 179 -6.69 14.12 -15.92
CA MET A 179 -5.87 12.97 -16.31
C MET A 179 -5.43 13.03 -17.79
N SER A 180 -6.33 13.43 -18.68
CA SER A 180 -6.04 13.52 -20.12
C SER A 180 -5.15 14.73 -20.48
N ALA A 181 -5.17 15.78 -19.66
CA ALA A 181 -4.41 17.00 -19.93
C ALA A 181 -2.99 17.00 -19.36
N ILE A 182 -2.70 16.11 -18.39
CA ILE A 182 -1.40 16.12 -17.73
C ILE A 182 -0.33 15.51 -18.64
N ARG A 183 0.85 16.15 -18.68
CA ARG A 183 1.94 15.71 -19.56
C ARG A 183 2.67 14.51 -18.98
N ALA A 184 3.13 13.60 -19.85
CA ALA A 184 3.86 12.40 -19.47
C ALA A 184 5.18 12.69 -18.73
N GLU A 185 5.82 13.83 -19.02
CA GLU A 185 7.09 14.23 -18.40
C GLU A 185 6.90 14.92 -17.04
N ASP A 186 5.68 15.32 -16.71
CA ASP A 186 5.36 16.05 -15.47
C ASP A 186 5.13 15.09 -14.28
N VAL A 187 6.19 14.46 -13.82
CA VAL A 187 6.14 13.48 -12.71
C VAL A 187 5.52 14.07 -11.44
N ILE A 188 5.82 15.34 -11.12
CA ILE A 188 5.27 16.01 -9.91
C ILE A 188 3.78 16.26 -10.06
N GLY A 189 3.33 16.79 -11.21
CA GLY A 189 1.93 16.99 -11.47
C GLY A 189 1.14 15.68 -11.49
N GLN A 190 1.69 14.64 -12.13
CA GLN A 190 1.11 13.29 -12.09
C GLN A 190 0.97 12.76 -10.66
N ALA A 191 2.01 12.92 -9.85
CA ALA A 191 1.98 12.50 -8.45
C ALA A 191 0.93 13.26 -7.65
N ALA A 192 0.85 14.58 -7.78
CA ALA A 192 -0.13 15.42 -7.08
C ALA A 192 -1.57 15.04 -7.47
N LEU A 193 -1.84 14.83 -8.77
CA LEU A 193 -3.15 14.43 -9.26
C LEU A 193 -3.53 13.02 -8.76
N LEU A 194 -2.61 12.05 -8.90
CA LEU A 194 -2.84 10.68 -8.42
C LEU A 194 -3.13 10.65 -6.91
N TRP A 195 -2.34 11.40 -6.13
CA TRP A 195 -2.55 11.55 -4.69
C TRP A 195 -3.95 12.10 -4.37
N LYS A 196 -4.33 13.20 -5.03
CA LYS A 196 -5.65 13.85 -4.88
C LYS A 196 -6.79 12.88 -5.16
N MET A 197 -6.68 12.11 -6.23
CA MET A 197 -7.71 11.14 -6.62
C MET A 197 -7.83 10.00 -5.60
N ILE A 198 -6.70 9.37 -5.26
CA ILE A 198 -6.69 8.25 -4.31
C ILE A 198 -7.27 8.68 -2.96
N TYR A 199 -6.74 9.75 -2.37
CA TYR A 199 -7.15 10.11 -1.01
C TYR A 199 -8.47 10.87 -0.95
N GLY A 200 -8.93 11.44 -2.04
CA GLY A 200 -10.31 11.90 -2.18
C GLY A 200 -11.32 10.76 -2.17
N VAL A 201 -10.97 9.61 -2.76
CA VAL A 201 -11.80 8.39 -2.70
C VAL A 201 -11.71 7.73 -1.32
N VAL A 202 -10.50 7.62 -0.76
CA VAL A 202 -10.29 7.08 0.59
C VAL A 202 -11.08 7.86 1.65
N TYR A 203 -11.13 9.18 1.54
CA TYR A 203 -11.92 10.01 2.46
C TYR A 203 -13.39 9.61 2.46
N LYS A 204 -14.00 9.47 1.28
CA LYS A 204 -15.40 9.02 1.14
C LYS A 204 -15.61 7.63 1.73
N PHE A 205 -14.67 6.73 1.51
CA PHE A 205 -14.73 5.38 2.08
C PHE A 205 -14.70 5.42 3.60
N LYS A 206 -13.84 6.25 4.19
CA LYS A 206 -13.72 6.42 5.64
C LYS A 206 -14.98 7.03 6.27
N GLU A 207 -15.64 7.97 5.59
CA GLU A 207 -16.90 8.53 6.06
C GLU A 207 -18.02 7.48 6.12
N MET A 208 -18.05 6.56 5.14
CA MET A 208 -19.03 5.47 5.09
C MET A 208 -18.70 4.31 6.02
N ASN A 209 -17.41 4.14 6.37
CA ASN A 209 -16.90 3.03 7.18
C ASN A 209 -15.93 3.57 8.25
N PRO A 210 -16.46 4.14 9.34
CA PRO A 210 -15.64 4.77 10.39
C PRO A 210 -14.65 3.83 11.09
N GLU A 211 -14.89 2.50 11.03
CA GLU A 211 -14.02 1.48 11.61
C GLU A 211 -12.72 1.24 10.82
N TRP A 212 -12.64 1.67 9.55
CA TRP A 212 -11.41 1.50 8.78
C TRP A 212 -10.31 2.43 9.28
N LEU A 213 -9.12 1.89 9.39
CA LEU A 213 -7.98 2.61 9.95
C LEU A 213 -7.26 3.39 8.83
N VAL A 214 -7.35 4.71 8.86
CA VAL A 214 -6.56 5.58 7.98
C VAL A 214 -5.45 6.20 8.81
N VAL A 215 -4.19 5.90 8.47
CA VAL A 215 -3.03 6.27 9.28
C VAL A 215 -2.01 7.07 8.46
N ARG A 216 -1.56 8.19 9.02
CA ARG A 216 -0.52 9.00 8.41
C ARG A 216 0.84 8.33 8.60
N HIS A 217 1.62 8.23 7.53
CA HIS A 217 2.98 7.74 7.60
C HIS A 217 3.84 8.57 8.58
N GLU A 218 3.59 9.85 8.64
CA GLU A 218 4.25 10.81 9.52
C GLU A 218 3.99 10.47 10.99
N ASP A 219 2.74 10.14 11.36
CA ASP A 219 2.38 9.78 12.74
C ASP A 219 3.06 8.47 13.16
N LEU A 220 3.06 7.47 12.25
CA LEU A 220 3.81 6.23 12.46
C LEU A 220 5.32 6.47 12.61
N SER A 221 5.85 7.49 11.94
CA SER A 221 7.28 7.83 11.98
C SER A 221 7.69 8.59 13.23
N HIS A 222 6.81 9.44 13.77
CA HIS A 222 7.05 10.23 14.96
C HIS A 222 7.02 9.41 16.26
N ASP A 223 6.07 8.47 16.35
CA ASP A 223 5.89 7.63 17.55
C ASP A 223 5.58 6.18 17.12
N PRO A 224 6.56 5.47 16.54
CA PRO A 224 6.31 4.17 15.96
C PRO A 224 5.80 3.14 16.96
N VAL A 225 6.37 3.07 18.17
CA VAL A 225 6.02 2.05 19.14
C VAL A 225 4.57 2.17 19.59
N ASN A 226 4.14 3.37 20.01
CA ASN A 226 2.78 3.56 20.51
C ASN A 226 1.76 3.47 19.38
N ARG A 227 2.03 4.06 18.19
CA ARG A 227 1.13 3.99 17.05
C ARG A 227 0.93 2.56 16.53
N TYR A 228 1.99 1.74 16.49
CA TYR A 228 1.81 0.34 16.14
C TYR A 228 1.11 -0.45 17.24
N ARG A 229 1.34 -0.15 18.52
CA ARG A 229 0.58 -0.77 19.62
C ARG A 229 -0.92 -0.52 19.48
N ASP A 230 -1.33 0.70 19.15
CA ASP A 230 -2.74 1.04 18.91
C ASP A 230 -3.31 0.29 17.70
N LEU A 231 -2.53 0.17 16.60
CA LEU A 231 -2.93 -0.60 15.43
C LEU A 231 -3.08 -2.09 15.74
N TYR A 232 -2.15 -2.67 16.49
CA TYR A 232 -2.21 -4.07 16.93
C TYR A 232 -3.48 -4.32 17.73
N ALA A 233 -3.77 -3.46 18.70
CA ALA A 233 -5.01 -3.56 19.51
C ALA A 233 -6.28 -3.46 18.64
N SER A 234 -6.33 -2.51 17.71
CA SER A 234 -7.47 -2.31 16.80
C SER A 234 -7.68 -3.50 15.86
N LEU A 235 -6.59 -4.15 15.44
CA LEU A 235 -6.63 -5.31 14.55
C LEU A 235 -6.82 -6.63 15.28
N GLY A 236 -6.71 -6.66 16.61
CA GLY A 236 -6.70 -7.89 17.42
C GLY A 236 -5.44 -8.71 17.14
N LEU A 237 -4.28 -8.07 17.14
CA LEU A 237 -2.96 -8.67 17.03
C LEU A 237 -2.22 -8.56 18.37
N ASP A 238 -1.32 -9.50 18.64
CA ASP A 238 -0.55 -9.53 19.88
C ASP A 238 0.71 -8.64 19.80
N PHE A 239 0.73 -7.55 20.57
CA PHE A 239 1.87 -6.65 20.67
C PHE A 239 2.88 -7.16 21.70
N THR A 240 3.76 -8.06 21.27
CA THR A 240 4.77 -8.69 22.14
C THR A 240 6.05 -7.85 22.27
N PRO A 241 6.90 -8.09 23.29
CA PRO A 241 8.23 -7.45 23.40
C PRO A 241 9.12 -7.69 22.16
N ARG A 242 8.94 -8.82 21.47
CA ARG A 242 9.63 -9.11 20.19
C ARG A 242 9.17 -8.15 19.09
N VAL A 243 7.87 -7.95 18.96
CA VAL A 243 7.28 -7.01 17.98
C VAL A 243 7.78 -5.59 18.26
N GLU A 244 7.71 -5.15 19.51
CA GLU A 244 8.21 -3.83 19.92
C GLU A 244 9.67 -3.62 19.51
N LYS A 245 10.54 -4.59 19.79
CA LYS A 245 11.96 -4.54 19.40
C LYS A 245 12.16 -4.46 17.88
N ILE A 246 11.35 -5.18 17.10
CA ILE A 246 11.41 -5.13 15.63
C ILE A 246 11.04 -3.72 15.13
N ILE A 247 9.96 -3.14 15.67
CA ILE A 247 9.51 -1.80 15.31
C ILE A 247 10.58 -0.75 15.66
N MET A 248 11.11 -0.78 16.88
CA MET A 248 12.20 0.11 17.31
C MET A 248 13.42 0.01 16.37
N ASN A 249 13.87 -1.20 16.07
CA ASN A 249 15.03 -1.40 15.19
C ASN A 249 14.76 -0.91 13.75
N SER A 250 13.52 -1.00 13.26
CA SER A 250 13.17 -0.56 11.90
C SER A 250 13.14 0.96 11.75
N SER A 251 12.89 1.70 12.84
CA SER A 251 12.67 3.14 12.87
C SER A 251 13.81 3.93 13.53
N SER A 252 14.86 3.22 14.02
CA SER A 252 15.96 3.79 14.79
C SER A 252 16.68 4.92 14.04
N SER A 253 17.12 5.95 14.79
CA SER A 253 17.99 7.03 14.29
C SER A 253 19.38 6.56 13.84
N GLU A 254 19.78 5.34 14.19
CA GLU A 254 21.02 4.72 13.69
C GLU A 254 20.90 4.22 12.24
N ASN A 255 19.67 4.11 11.74
CA ASN A 255 19.41 3.70 10.37
C ASN A 255 19.66 4.86 9.38
N PRO A 256 19.85 4.58 8.07
CA PRO A 256 19.98 5.63 7.08
C PRO A 256 18.75 6.54 7.04
N GLY A 257 18.92 7.85 7.06
CA GLY A 257 17.82 8.82 6.89
C GLY A 257 17.23 8.83 5.49
N GLU A 258 17.90 8.16 4.53
CA GLU A 258 17.45 8.01 3.16
C GLU A 258 17.92 6.67 2.56
N LEU A 259 17.01 5.97 1.89
CA LEU A 259 17.34 4.73 1.17
C LEU A 259 17.87 5.05 -0.23
N SER A 260 18.88 4.31 -0.68
CA SER A 260 19.33 4.41 -2.08
C SER A 260 18.22 3.98 -3.05
N PRO A 261 18.21 4.47 -4.31
CA PRO A 261 17.22 4.05 -5.32
C PRO A 261 17.18 2.52 -5.56
N LYS A 262 18.29 1.81 -5.26
CA LYS A 262 18.39 0.36 -5.38
C LYS A 262 17.81 -0.41 -4.18
N GLN A 263 17.50 0.29 -3.07
CA GLN A 263 17.04 -0.31 -1.81
C GLN A 263 15.59 0.13 -1.46
N THR A 264 14.76 0.33 -2.46
CA THR A 264 13.39 0.83 -2.31
C THR A 264 12.47 -0.01 -1.41
N HIS A 265 12.84 -1.27 -1.15
CA HIS A 265 12.10 -2.21 -0.30
C HIS A 265 12.73 -2.42 1.08
N SER A 266 13.80 -1.70 1.43
CA SER A 266 14.33 -1.74 2.80
C SER A 266 13.33 -1.13 3.77
N ILE A 267 13.23 -1.73 4.96
CA ILE A 267 12.36 -1.26 6.04
C ILE A 267 13.15 -0.58 7.16
N LYS A 268 14.48 -0.68 7.13
CA LYS A 268 15.34 -0.02 8.11
C LYS A 268 15.69 1.39 7.62
N MET A 269 15.08 2.38 8.24
CA MET A 269 15.26 3.79 7.92
C MET A 269 15.09 4.61 9.19
N ASP A 270 15.87 5.67 9.35
CA ASP A 270 15.54 6.71 10.32
C ASP A 270 14.19 7.31 9.93
N SER A 271 13.13 6.84 10.61
CA SER A 271 11.77 7.18 10.25
C SER A 271 11.53 8.69 10.39
N LEU A 272 12.04 9.29 11.46
CA LEU A 272 11.84 10.72 11.76
C LEU A 272 12.58 11.63 10.76
N ALA A 273 13.84 11.32 10.47
CA ALA A 273 14.61 12.09 9.48
C ALA A 273 13.99 12.03 8.09
N SER A 274 13.35 10.91 7.75
CA SER A 274 12.77 10.69 6.42
C SER A 274 11.50 11.50 6.14
N VAL A 275 10.75 11.91 7.18
CA VAL A 275 9.47 12.62 7.05
C VAL A 275 9.62 13.93 6.27
N LYS A 276 10.66 14.69 6.55
CA LYS A 276 10.89 16.04 5.97
C LYS A 276 11.88 16.05 4.79
N ASN A 277 12.31 14.90 4.26
CA ASN A 277 13.29 14.85 3.16
C ASN A 277 12.82 15.57 1.88
N TRP A 278 11.52 15.66 1.65
CA TRP A 278 10.95 16.36 0.51
C TRP A 278 11.28 17.86 0.51
N LYS A 279 11.39 18.51 1.68
CA LYS A 279 11.76 19.93 1.82
C LYS A 279 13.17 20.24 1.33
N LYS A 280 14.07 19.25 1.36
CA LYS A 280 15.44 19.37 0.86
C LYS A 280 15.54 19.13 -0.63
N ARG A 281 14.52 18.51 -1.24
CA ARG A 281 14.53 18.04 -2.63
C ARG A 281 13.67 18.87 -3.57
N LEU A 282 12.52 19.33 -3.06
CA LEU A 282 11.59 20.11 -3.87
C LEU A 282 11.86 21.60 -3.67
N PRO A 283 11.94 22.38 -4.76
CA PRO A 283 11.94 23.83 -4.70
C PRO A 283 10.57 24.35 -4.23
N GLU A 284 10.53 25.55 -3.71
CA GLU A 284 9.34 26.13 -3.08
C GLU A 284 8.15 26.28 -4.06
N ASP A 285 8.43 26.63 -5.31
CA ASP A 285 7.43 26.74 -6.35
C ASP A 285 6.73 25.41 -6.63
N GLU A 286 7.46 24.29 -6.65
CA GLU A 286 6.87 22.96 -6.80
C GLU A 286 6.09 22.53 -5.55
N ILE A 287 6.54 22.90 -4.36
CA ILE A 287 5.78 22.65 -3.11
C ILE A 287 4.44 23.39 -3.17
N ASN A 288 4.44 24.67 -3.56
CA ASN A 288 3.25 25.48 -3.71
C ASN A 288 2.33 24.94 -4.82
N ARG A 289 2.91 24.46 -5.91
CA ARG A 289 2.17 23.80 -7.00
C ARG A 289 1.46 22.55 -6.51
N ILE A 290 2.15 21.65 -5.80
CA ILE A 290 1.58 20.44 -5.23
C ILE A 290 0.45 20.81 -4.26
N ARG A 291 0.67 21.78 -3.38
CA ARG A 291 -0.33 22.25 -2.43
C ARG A 291 -1.61 22.72 -3.13
N LYS A 292 -1.45 23.54 -4.17
CA LYS A 292 -2.58 24.03 -4.98
C LYS A 292 -3.32 22.89 -5.70
N MET A 293 -2.59 21.94 -6.28
CA MET A 293 -3.19 20.81 -7.00
C MET A 293 -3.94 19.85 -6.08
N THR A 294 -3.51 19.73 -4.81
CA THR A 294 -4.14 18.83 -3.82
C THR A 294 -5.11 19.54 -2.88
N GLU A 295 -5.31 20.85 -3.08
CA GLU A 295 -6.23 21.67 -2.28
C GLU A 295 -7.62 21.03 -2.16
N GLY A 296 -8.28 21.20 -1.01
CA GLY A 296 -9.57 20.60 -0.68
C GLY A 296 -9.49 19.14 -0.22
N ILE A 297 -8.49 18.37 -0.65
CA ILE A 297 -8.27 17.00 -0.17
C ILE A 297 -7.14 16.94 0.84
N ALA A 298 -6.05 17.69 0.62
CA ALA A 298 -4.92 17.69 1.55
C ALA A 298 -5.32 18.19 2.94
N GLU A 299 -6.18 19.20 3.02
CA GLU A 299 -6.66 19.78 4.28
C GLU A 299 -7.49 18.80 5.13
N LEU A 300 -8.04 17.74 4.54
CA LEU A 300 -8.74 16.68 5.27
C LEU A 300 -7.80 15.81 6.12
N TYR A 301 -6.50 15.84 5.80
CA TYR A 301 -5.50 14.96 6.41
C TYR A 301 -4.32 15.72 7.03
N TYR A 302 -4.01 16.92 6.53
CA TYR A 302 -2.81 17.69 6.88
C TYR A 302 -3.17 19.14 7.17
N ALA A 303 -2.69 19.66 8.31
CA ALA A 303 -2.83 21.07 8.66
C ALA A 303 -1.80 21.94 7.91
N GLY A 304 -1.99 23.26 7.96
CA GLY A 304 -1.04 24.20 7.35
C GLY A 304 0.40 24.10 7.88
N GLU A 305 0.57 23.65 9.12
CA GLU A 305 1.89 23.43 9.76
C GLU A 305 2.64 22.19 9.19
N ASP A 306 1.94 21.20 8.66
CA ASP A 306 2.57 20.04 8.03
C ASP A 306 3.34 20.42 6.75
N TRP A 307 3.04 21.60 6.18
CA TRP A 307 3.70 22.15 4.99
C TRP A 307 4.95 22.99 5.33
N LYS A 308 5.19 23.32 6.60
CA LYS A 308 6.30 24.19 7.07
C LYS A 308 7.57 23.43 7.43
#